data_4a6d8a3259d889869771e8358fc279aa
#
_entry.id   4a6d8a3259d889869771e8358fc279aa
#
_cell.length_a   1.000
_cell.length_b   1.000
_cell.length_c   1.000
_cell.angle_alpha   90.00
_cell.angle_beta   90.00
_cell.angle_gamma   90.00
#
_symmetry.space_group_name_H-M   'P 1'
#
loop_
_entity.id
_entity.type
_entity.pdbx_description
1 polymer ?
#
loop_
_entity_poly.entity_id
_entity_poly.type
_entity_poly.pdbx_seq_one_letter_code
_entity_poly.pdbx_strand_id
1 'polypeptide(L)'
;MRETKDRGFNCVRVDTGALLTHDQHGKPRGPIRIRPWIEDWNNVPYPLKAHEVDVLERVLELFRVADKHDMTVICTSWLYQDLVTQLADPALHADIMAIPYKDRIMELARQHDRLVTLLKAHGLVHRIALVEVLNEAEFSPLFVPKVEPTAPPTFEEFARWTWPDLADKAASAQEFNRAVRYLRERHPDILFTMDYAWSGSLDDLWAPDSQLVDFHYYHGLLNKLFKLLDFPMDREPDLEARPELRSFLVPNPSSWLEFRAKVQHLRHVGAFWHTASWLYHNLDLKVFDVWYKQEAQANEAYYVSTAETWMGKAHDFARERGLPLVLDETGAFWPPINTGIYADPVGQRHEEILVDIAVRDGYWGIMPTASMSPYMPYWSDPAVVRWLQRVNRRILHNRE
;
A
#
# COMPACT_ATOMS: atom_id res chain seq x y z
N MET A 1 18.16 -1.05 -4.21
CA MET A 1 18.48 -2.49 -4.30
C MET A 1 19.71 -2.90 -3.46
N ARG A 2 20.94 -2.35 -3.67
CA ARG A 2 22.10 -2.76 -2.85
C ARG A 2 21.82 -2.60 -1.35
N GLU A 3 21.42 -1.42 -0.91
CA GLU A 3 21.10 -1.18 0.51
C GLU A 3 19.95 -2.04 1.02
N THR A 4 18.99 -2.37 0.18
CA THR A 4 17.88 -3.27 0.51
C THR A 4 18.40 -4.67 0.77
N LYS A 5 19.28 -5.18 -0.13
CA LYS A 5 19.96 -6.48 0.04
C LYS A 5 20.86 -6.51 1.27
N ASP A 6 21.58 -5.42 1.54
CA ASP A 6 22.46 -5.30 2.72
C ASP A 6 21.67 -5.39 4.05
N ARG A 7 20.35 -5.07 4.03
CA ARG A 7 19.42 -5.25 5.16
C ARG A 7 18.77 -6.64 5.20
N GLY A 8 19.15 -7.52 4.28
CA GLY A 8 18.71 -8.92 4.25
C GLY A 8 17.45 -9.18 3.43
N PHE A 9 16.88 -8.19 2.75
CA PHE A 9 15.76 -8.42 1.84
C PHE A 9 16.22 -9.15 0.57
N ASN A 10 15.38 -10.04 0.05
CA ASN A 10 15.57 -10.72 -1.22
C ASN A 10 14.55 -10.32 -2.29
N CYS A 11 13.53 -9.57 -1.89
CA CYS A 11 12.45 -9.10 -2.73
C CYS A 11 12.10 -7.64 -2.42
N VAL A 12 11.54 -6.94 -3.41
CA VAL A 12 10.90 -5.63 -3.24
C VAL A 12 9.52 -5.67 -3.88
N ARG A 13 8.57 -4.99 -3.28
CA ARG A 13 7.23 -4.77 -3.86
C ARG A 13 7.15 -3.37 -4.45
N VAL A 14 6.65 -3.26 -5.67
CA VAL A 14 6.66 -1.99 -6.42
C VAL A 14 5.40 -1.86 -7.26
N ASP A 15 4.75 -0.69 -7.17
CA ASP A 15 3.80 -0.29 -8.21
C ASP A 15 4.55 -0.07 -9.52
N THR A 16 4.22 -0.88 -10.51
CA THR A 16 4.83 -0.82 -11.83
C THR A 16 4.23 0.25 -12.73
N GLY A 17 3.28 1.04 -12.21
CA GLY A 17 2.60 2.08 -12.97
C GLY A 17 1.86 1.52 -14.18
N ALA A 18 1.16 0.41 -14.03
CA ALA A 18 0.64 -0.38 -15.14
C ALA A 18 -0.08 0.45 -16.22
N LEU A 19 -1.02 1.33 -15.86
CA LEU A 19 -1.72 2.19 -16.82
C LEU A 19 -0.90 3.40 -17.30
N LEU A 20 0.27 3.64 -16.73
CA LEU A 20 1.15 4.76 -17.07
C LEU A 20 2.23 4.39 -18.09
N THR A 21 2.42 3.11 -18.36
CA THR A 21 3.44 2.63 -19.31
C THR A 21 2.95 2.67 -20.76
N HIS A 22 1.71 2.29 -21.00
CA HIS A 22 1.12 2.23 -22.33
C HIS A 22 -0.30 2.82 -22.33
N ASP A 23 -0.76 3.26 -23.49
CA ASP A 23 -2.16 3.59 -23.72
C ASP A 23 -3.03 2.33 -23.94
N GLN A 24 -4.34 2.51 -24.08
CA GLN A 24 -5.30 1.43 -24.32
C GLN A 24 -5.02 0.65 -25.62
N HIS A 25 -4.31 1.25 -26.58
CA HIS A 25 -3.94 0.65 -27.86
C HIS A 25 -2.59 -0.06 -27.82
N GLY A 26 -1.91 -0.05 -26.65
CA GLY A 26 -0.61 -0.67 -26.47
C GLY A 26 0.58 0.16 -26.93
N LYS A 27 0.38 1.46 -27.22
CA LYS A 27 1.46 2.37 -27.55
C LYS A 27 2.12 2.89 -26.26
N PRO A 28 3.47 2.88 -26.15
CA PRO A 28 4.18 3.50 -25.02
C PRO A 28 3.79 4.98 -24.85
N ARG A 29 3.53 5.39 -23.61
CA ARG A 29 3.10 6.77 -23.32
C ARG A 29 4.27 7.77 -23.35
N GLY A 30 5.48 7.32 -23.10
CA GLY A 30 6.65 8.19 -22.92
C GLY A 30 6.63 8.94 -21.58
N PRO A 31 7.43 10.02 -21.44
CA PRO A 31 7.51 10.76 -20.20
C PRO A 31 6.18 11.41 -19.79
N ILE A 32 5.84 11.27 -18.51
CA ILE A 32 4.67 11.86 -17.87
C ILE A 32 5.08 12.81 -16.76
N ARG A 33 4.23 13.80 -16.46
CA ARG A 33 4.47 14.74 -15.36
C ARG A 33 3.68 14.35 -14.13
N ILE A 34 4.38 14.27 -13.01
CA ILE A 34 3.84 14.01 -11.68
C ILE A 34 3.75 15.33 -10.93
N ARG A 35 2.62 15.58 -10.27
CA ARG A 35 2.44 16.72 -9.34
C ARG A 35 3.16 16.44 -8.03
N PRO A 36 3.58 17.48 -7.30
CA PRO A 36 4.06 17.27 -5.94
C PRO A 36 2.92 16.76 -5.07
N TRP A 37 3.23 15.79 -4.24
CA TRP A 37 2.37 15.39 -3.14
C TRP A 37 3.07 15.75 -1.83
N ILE A 38 2.43 16.60 -1.02
CA ILE A 38 2.82 16.83 0.37
C ILE A 38 4.29 17.30 0.53
N GLU A 39 4.77 18.15 -0.39
CA GLU A 39 6.18 18.50 -0.52
C GLU A 39 6.75 19.21 0.72
N ASP A 40 5.93 19.97 1.47
CA ASP A 40 6.35 20.82 2.60
C ASP A 40 5.74 20.39 3.94
N TRP A 41 5.34 19.14 4.09
CA TRP A 41 4.64 18.70 5.29
C TRP A 41 5.54 17.92 6.23
N ASN A 42 5.49 18.28 7.51
CA ASN A 42 6.21 17.57 8.56
C ASN A 42 5.59 16.19 8.79
N ASN A 43 6.42 15.22 9.03
CA ASN A 43 6.06 13.88 9.53
C ASN A 43 5.10 13.05 8.66
N VAL A 44 4.68 13.56 7.49
CA VAL A 44 3.78 12.85 6.58
C VAL A 44 4.59 11.89 5.69
N PRO A 45 4.21 10.62 5.59
CA PRO A 45 4.85 9.66 4.69
C PRO A 45 4.63 10.04 3.21
N TYR A 46 5.52 9.53 2.34
CA TYR A 46 5.46 9.68 0.88
C TYR A 46 5.57 11.12 0.35
N PRO A 47 6.64 11.86 0.69
CA PRO A 47 6.87 13.19 0.13
C PRO A 47 7.31 13.06 -1.33
N LEU A 48 6.40 13.30 -2.28
CA LEU A 48 6.71 13.32 -3.70
C LEU A 48 6.91 14.75 -4.19
N LYS A 49 8.03 14.99 -4.89
CA LYS A 49 8.30 16.24 -5.60
C LYS A 49 7.75 16.18 -7.02
N ALA A 50 7.38 17.35 -7.55
CA ALA A 50 7.04 17.45 -8.97
C ALA A 50 8.22 17.00 -9.82
N HIS A 51 7.97 16.10 -10.76
CA HIS A 51 9.00 15.64 -11.68
C HIS A 51 8.39 15.09 -12.97
N GLU A 52 9.25 14.87 -13.95
CA GLU A 52 8.91 14.18 -15.19
C GLU A 52 9.57 12.80 -15.17
N VAL A 53 8.83 11.77 -15.56
CA VAL A 53 9.29 10.39 -15.52
C VAL A 53 8.79 9.59 -16.72
N ASP A 54 9.68 8.86 -17.36
CA ASP A 54 9.35 7.78 -18.26
C ASP A 54 9.16 6.50 -17.41
N VAL A 55 7.90 6.16 -17.14
CA VAL A 55 7.55 5.05 -16.24
C VAL A 55 8.07 3.74 -16.81
N LEU A 56 7.92 3.51 -18.12
CA LEU A 56 8.35 2.29 -18.76
C LEU A 56 9.87 2.08 -18.63
N GLU A 57 10.66 3.10 -18.93
CA GLU A 57 12.12 3.02 -18.81
C GLU A 57 12.55 2.84 -17.34
N ARG A 58 11.86 3.48 -16.38
CA ARG A 58 12.14 3.30 -14.95
C ARG A 58 11.84 1.89 -14.47
N VAL A 59 10.77 1.29 -14.96
CA VAL A 59 10.45 -0.11 -14.65
C VAL A 59 11.51 -1.05 -15.23
N LEU A 60 11.94 -0.85 -16.47
CA LEU A 60 13.03 -1.63 -17.05
C LEU A 60 14.36 -1.45 -16.29
N GLU A 61 14.67 -0.22 -15.88
CA GLU A 61 15.85 0.06 -15.04
C GLU A 61 15.76 -0.67 -13.69
N LEU A 62 14.59 -0.65 -13.04
CA LEU A 62 14.35 -1.37 -11.79
C LEU A 62 14.68 -2.86 -11.93
N PHE A 63 14.19 -3.51 -13.00
CA PHE A 63 14.41 -4.93 -13.23
C PHE A 63 15.88 -5.25 -13.58
N ARG A 64 16.57 -4.38 -14.36
CA ARG A 64 18.02 -4.51 -14.60
C ARG A 64 18.81 -4.40 -13.29
N VAL A 65 18.42 -3.50 -12.40
CA VAL A 65 19.06 -3.34 -11.09
C VAL A 65 18.73 -4.51 -10.16
N ALA A 66 17.50 -5.02 -10.20
CA ALA A 66 17.11 -6.22 -9.46
C ALA A 66 17.94 -7.43 -9.91
N ASP A 67 18.12 -7.61 -11.21
CA ASP A 67 18.96 -8.66 -11.79
C ASP A 67 20.41 -8.55 -11.35
N LYS A 68 20.99 -7.35 -11.44
CA LYS A 68 22.37 -7.08 -10.97
C LYS A 68 22.59 -7.42 -9.50
N HIS A 69 21.60 -7.28 -8.66
CA HIS A 69 21.69 -7.49 -7.21
C HIS A 69 21.08 -8.81 -6.75
N ASP A 70 20.67 -9.68 -7.67
CA ASP A 70 20.02 -10.95 -7.38
C ASP A 70 18.84 -10.76 -6.41
N MET A 71 17.91 -9.89 -6.79
CA MET A 71 16.67 -9.62 -6.08
C MET A 71 15.49 -9.89 -6.98
N THR A 72 14.36 -10.21 -6.39
CA THR A 72 13.08 -10.36 -7.10
C THR A 72 12.17 -9.15 -6.86
N VAL A 73 11.12 -9.06 -7.67
CA VAL A 73 10.15 -7.96 -7.62
C VAL A 73 8.74 -8.53 -7.58
N ILE A 74 7.96 -8.11 -6.60
CA ILE A 74 6.51 -8.21 -6.62
C ILE A 74 6.00 -7.00 -7.40
N CYS A 75 5.26 -7.28 -8.49
CA CYS A 75 4.65 -6.24 -9.32
C CYS A 75 3.22 -6.03 -8.85
N THR A 76 2.85 -4.82 -8.50
CA THR A 76 1.49 -4.48 -8.10
C THR A 76 0.97 -3.25 -8.84
N SER A 77 -0.26 -2.83 -8.57
CA SER A 77 -0.84 -1.60 -9.07
C SER A 77 -1.72 -0.92 -8.03
N TRP A 78 -1.31 0.28 -7.56
CA TRP A 78 -2.12 1.20 -6.73
C TRP A 78 -2.81 2.30 -7.54
N LEU A 79 -2.80 2.19 -8.83
CA LEU A 79 -2.92 3.27 -9.76
C LEU A 79 -4.09 4.22 -9.53
N TYR A 80 -5.26 3.66 -9.24
CA TYR A 80 -6.46 4.48 -9.06
C TYR A 80 -6.59 5.08 -7.66
N GLN A 81 -5.87 4.54 -6.70
CA GLN A 81 -5.85 5.08 -5.34
C GLN A 81 -4.97 6.30 -5.27
N ASP A 82 -3.74 6.21 -5.79
CA ASP A 82 -2.71 7.20 -5.51
C ASP A 82 -2.14 7.89 -6.75
N LEU A 83 -1.81 7.14 -7.81
CA LEU A 83 -1.03 7.70 -8.91
C LEU A 83 -1.84 8.55 -9.89
N VAL A 84 -3.09 8.18 -10.21
CA VAL A 84 -3.91 8.96 -11.15
C VAL A 84 -4.16 10.36 -10.63
N THR A 85 -4.29 10.52 -9.33
CA THR A 85 -4.50 11.82 -8.69
C THR A 85 -3.29 12.73 -8.78
N GLN A 86 -2.11 12.14 -8.96
CA GLN A 86 -0.84 12.86 -9.02
C GLN A 86 -0.44 13.25 -10.43
N LEU A 87 -1.18 12.82 -11.46
CA LEU A 87 -0.91 13.22 -12.83
C LEU A 87 -1.11 14.71 -13.02
N ALA A 88 -0.08 15.39 -13.52
CA ALA A 88 -0.13 16.81 -13.83
C ALA A 88 -0.82 17.09 -15.18
N ASP A 89 -0.89 16.08 -16.06
CA ASP A 89 -1.53 16.18 -17.36
C ASP A 89 -3.03 15.83 -17.26
N PRO A 90 -3.92 16.83 -17.43
CA PRO A 90 -5.36 16.61 -17.38
C PRO A 90 -5.88 15.69 -18.51
N ALA A 91 -5.24 15.68 -19.68
CA ALA A 91 -5.65 14.85 -20.79
C ALA A 91 -5.32 13.38 -20.52
N LEU A 92 -4.15 13.09 -19.98
CA LEU A 92 -3.78 11.74 -19.55
C LEU A 92 -4.70 11.25 -18.43
N HIS A 93 -4.99 12.10 -17.44
CA HIS A 93 -5.93 11.77 -16.37
C HIS A 93 -7.31 11.43 -16.95
N ALA A 94 -7.83 12.26 -17.86
CA ALA A 94 -9.12 12.04 -18.50
C ALA A 94 -9.15 10.74 -19.35
N ASP A 95 -8.07 10.45 -20.07
CA ASP A 95 -7.93 9.22 -20.86
C ASP A 95 -8.04 7.96 -19.98
N ILE A 96 -7.33 7.94 -18.84
CA ILE A 96 -7.38 6.82 -17.91
C ILE A 96 -8.77 6.70 -17.25
N MET A 97 -9.35 7.82 -16.83
CA MET A 97 -10.65 7.83 -16.18
C MET A 97 -11.82 7.53 -17.14
N ALA A 98 -11.63 7.72 -18.45
CA ALA A 98 -12.60 7.36 -19.47
C ALA A 98 -12.77 5.85 -19.70
N ILE A 99 -11.86 5.01 -19.17
CA ILE A 99 -12.01 3.55 -19.23
C ILE A 99 -13.26 3.17 -18.44
N PRO A 100 -14.27 2.51 -19.07
CA PRO A 100 -15.48 2.11 -18.36
C PRO A 100 -15.18 1.22 -17.15
N TYR A 101 -15.89 1.41 -16.05
CA TYR A 101 -15.68 0.66 -14.79
C TYR A 101 -15.55 -0.85 -15.01
N LYS A 102 -16.47 -1.44 -15.75
CA LYS A 102 -16.48 -2.88 -16.07
C LYS A 102 -15.25 -3.38 -16.84
N ASP A 103 -14.50 -2.47 -17.48
CA ASP A 103 -13.35 -2.81 -18.33
C ASP A 103 -12.02 -2.54 -17.62
N ARG A 104 -12.01 -1.81 -16.49
CA ARG A 104 -10.80 -1.32 -15.83
C ARG A 104 -9.90 -2.45 -15.32
N ILE A 105 -10.48 -3.47 -14.68
CA ILE A 105 -9.68 -4.60 -14.20
C ILE A 105 -9.03 -5.37 -15.35
N MET A 106 -9.76 -5.53 -16.44
CA MET A 106 -9.22 -6.18 -17.64
C MET A 106 -8.18 -5.32 -18.34
N GLU A 107 -8.29 -3.99 -18.26
CA GLU A 107 -7.23 -3.11 -18.78
C GLU A 107 -5.96 -3.21 -17.92
N LEU A 108 -6.08 -3.26 -16.60
CA LEU A 108 -4.94 -3.57 -15.73
C LEU A 108 -4.29 -4.90 -16.09
N ALA A 109 -5.08 -5.95 -16.29
CA ALA A 109 -4.57 -7.25 -16.71
C ALA A 109 -3.83 -7.16 -18.06
N ARG A 110 -4.37 -6.43 -19.04
CA ARG A 110 -3.67 -6.20 -20.32
C ARG A 110 -2.37 -5.42 -20.16
N GLN A 111 -2.31 -4.47 -19.25
CA GLN A 111 -1.08 -3.73 -18.96
C GLN A 111 -0.01 -4.62 -18.28
N HIS A 112 -0.41 -5.47 -17.34
CA HIS A 112 0.50 -6.47 -16.78
C HIS A 112 0.97 -7.50 -17.81
N ASP A 113 0.10 -7.93 -18.74
CA ASP A 113 0.48 -8.77 -19.87
C ASP A 113 1.57 -8.12 -20.73
N ARG A 114 1.40 -6.83 -21.07
CA ARG A 114 2.40 -6.06 -21.82
C ARG A 114 3.72 -5.95 -21.05
N LEU A 115 3.66 -5.69 -19.74
CA LEU A 115 4.84 -5.62 -18.88
C LEU A 115 5.59 -6.95 -18.86
N VAL A 116 4.91 -8.07 -18.59
CA VAL A 116 5.52 -9.40 -18.55
C VAL A 116 6.13 -9.76 -19.92
N THR A 117 5.40 -9.47 -21.00
CA THR A 117 5.89 -9.68 -22.39
C THR A 117 7.17 -8.88 -22.64
N LEU A 118 7.19 -7.61 -22.22
CA LEU A 118 8.38 -6.76 -22.36
C LEU A 118 9.56 -7.30 -21.56
N LEU A 119 9.35 -7.70 -20.32
CA LEU A 119 10.39 -8.28 -19.46
C LEU A 119 10.92 -9.60 -20.02
N LYS A 120 10.06 -10.46 -20.63
CA LYS A 120 10.48 -11.64 -21.38
C LYS A 120 11.41 -11.27 -22.55
N ALA A 121 11.04 -10.26 -23.34
CA ALA A 121 11.85 -9.79 -24.46
C ALA A 121 13.22 -9.25 -24.04
N HIS A 122 13.34 -8.71 -22.83
CA HIS A 122 14.60 -8.24 -22.25
C HIS A 122 15.35 -9.29 -21.42
N GLY A 123 14.86 -10.51 -21.28
CA GLY A 123 15.46 -11.57 -20.46
C GLY A 123 15.40 -11.32 -18.96
N LEU A 124 14.48 -10.46 -18.50
CA LEU A 124 14.37 -10.00 -17.11
C LEU A 124 13.18 -10.64 -16.35
N VAL A 125 12.37 -11.42 -17.01
CA VAL A 125 11.13 -12.00 -16.44
C VAL A 125 11.38 -12.88 -15.21
N HIS A 126 12.55 -13.52 -15.15
CA HIS A 126 12.96 -14.36 -14.02
C HIS A 126 13.13 -13.59 -12.70
N ARG A 127 13.07 -12.26 -12.75
CA ARG A 127 13.09 -11.38 -11.57
C ARG A 127 11.70 -11.05 -11.04
N ILE A 128 10.63 -11.46 -11.72
CA ILE A 128 9.28 -11.37 -11.15
C ILE A 128 9.12 -12.48 -10.10
N ALA A 129 8.81 -12.09 -8.86
CA ALA A 129 8.39 -13.02 -7.82
C ALA A 129 6.95 -13.47 -8.02
N LEU A 130 6.07 -12.48 -8.18
CA LEU A 130 4.64 -12.62 -8.49
C LEU A 130 4.10 -11.29 -9.05
N VAL A 131 2.90 -11.35 -9.61
CA VAL A 131 2.15 -10.17 -10.07
C VAL A 131 0.82 -10.13 -9.35
N GLU A 132 0.61 -9.08 -8.59
CA GLU A 132 -0.69 -8.68 -8.05
C GLU A 132 -1.37 -7.79 -9.08
N VAL A 133 -2.50 -8.23 -9.58
CA VAL A 133 -3.20 -7.47 -10.64
C VAL A 133 -3.63 -6.11 -10.11
N LEU A 134 -4.01 -6.05 -8.83
CA LEU A 134 -4.49 -4.85 -8.15
C LEU A 134 -4.22 -4.97 -6.66
N ASN A 135 -3.70 -3.88 -6.07
CA ASN A 135 -3.53 -3.71 -4.64
C ASN A 135 -4.87 -3.50 -3.95
N GLU A 136 -5.09 -4.19 -2.82
CA GLU A 136 -6.28 -4.00 -1.99
C GLU A 136 -7.56 -3.93 -2.81
N ALA A 137 -7.82 -5.00 -3.55
CA ALA A 137 -8.85 -5.07 -4.57
C ALA A 137 -10.24 -4.58 -4.10
N GLU A 138 -10.59 -4.85 -2.82
CA GLU A 138 -11.85 -4.42 -2.21
C GLU A 138 -11.98 -2.91 -2.03
N PHE A 139 -10.88 -2.19 -1.96
CA PHE A 139 -10.87 -0.73 -1.76
C PHE A 139 -10.67 0.05 -3.05
N SER A 140 -10.51 -0.66 -4.16
CA SER A 140 -10.27 0.00 -5.42
C SER A 140 -11.51 0.73 -5.93
N PRO A 141 -11.42 2.03 -6.25
CA PRO A 141 -12.48 2.76 -6.91
C PRO A 141 -12.80 2.26 -8.33
N LEU A 142 -12.07 1.24 -8.81
CA LEU A 142 -12.37 0.59 -10.08
C LEU A 142 -13.75 -0.06 -10.12
N PHE A 143 -14.27 -0.46 -8.96
CA PHE A 143 -15.48 -1.29 -8.87
C PHE A 143 -16.66 -0.59 -8.20
N VAL A 144 -16.55 0.68 -7.92
CA VAL A 144 -17.67 1.43 -7.35
C VAL A 144 -18.63 1.86 -8.44
N PRO A 145 -19.73 1.14 -8.67
CA PRO A 145 -20.77 1.58 -9.60
C PRO A 145 -21.69 2.58 -8.89
N LYS A 146 -21.18 3.65 -8.37
CA LYS A 146 -22.03 4.75 -7.94
C LYS A 146 -21.79 5.90 -8.88
N VAL A 147 -22.83 6.11 -9.75
CA VAL A 147 -23.05 7.32 -10.52
C VAL A 147 -21.75 8.07 -10.79
N GLU A 148 -21.18 7.88 -11.97
CA GLU A 148 -20.07 8.74 -12.39
C GLU A 148 -20.53 10.18 -12.14
N PRO A 149 -19.88 10.92 -11.24
CA PRO A 149 -20.25 12.29 -11.07
C PRO A 149 -20.00 12.98 -12.39
N THR A 150 -21.04 13.60 -12.95
CA THR A 150 -20.95 14.44 -14.16
C THR A 150 -20.03 15.65 -13.95
N ALA A 151 -19.59 15.87 -12.70
CA ALA A 151 -18.56 16.80 -12.27
C ALA A 151 -17.70 16.12 -11.19
N PRO A 152 -16.43 16.49 -11.02
CA PRO A 152 -15.64 16.00 -9.91
C PRO A 152 -16.38 16.26 -8.60
N PRO A 153 -16.53 15.24 -7.71
CA PRO A 153 -17.26 15.38 -6.46
C PRO A 153 -16.69 16.54 -5.64
N THR A 154 -17.55 17.23 -4.92
CA THR A 154 -17.10 18.18 -3.90
C THR A 154 -16.30 17.43 -2.84
N PHE A 155 -15.45 18.15 -2.09
CA PHE A 155 -14.69 17.52 -1.01
C PHE A 155 -15.62 16.84 0.02
N GLU A 156 -16.78 17.42 0.29
CA GLU A 156 -17.80 16.89 1.19
C GLU A 156 -18.47 15.61 0.66
N GLU A 157 -18.74 15.55 -0.62
CA GLU A 157 -19.26 14.33 -1.27
C GLU A 157 -18.20 13.23 -1.24
N PHE A 158 -16.95 13.59 -1.47
CA PHE A 158 -15.83 12.68 -1.43
C PHE A 158 -15.50 12.23 0.01
N ALA A 159 -15.60 13.11 1.00
CA ALA A 159 -15.43 12.78 2.42
C ALA A 159 -16.47 11.78 2.94
N ARG A 160 -17.65 11.73 2.32
CA ARG A 160 -18.69 10.74 2.60
C ARG A 160 -18.49 9.41 1.89
N TRP A 161 -17.52 9.33 0.98
CA TRP A 161 -17.08 8.07 0.41
C TRP A 161 -16.26 7.31 1.45
N THR A 162 -16.94 6.83 2.46
CA THR A 162 -16.44 5.69 3.20
C THR A 162 -16.33 4.53 2.22
N TRP A 163 -15.28 3.77 2.35
CA TRP A 163 -14.94 2.55 1.62
C TRP A 163 -16.15 1.96 0.87
N PRO A 164 -16.13 1.87 -0.44
CA PRO A 164 -17.29 1.43 -1.17
C PRO A 164 -17.64 0.02 -0.71
N ASP A 165 -18.81 -0.16 -0.14
CA ASP A 165 -19.41 -1.48 -0.15
C ASP A 165 -19.47 -1.91 -1.61
N LEU A 166 -18.70 -2.92 -1.95
CA LEU A 166 -18.84 -3.58 -3.23
C LEU A 166 -20.28 -4.09 -3.29
N ALA A 167 -21.13 -3.38 -3.99
CA ALA A 167 -22.57 -3.63 -4.01
C ALA A 167 -22.89 -5.03 -4.52
N ASP A 168 -21.95 -5.64 -5.27
CA ASP A 168 -22.01 -7.02 -5.73
C ASP A 168 -20.61 -7.65 -5.63
N LYS A 169 -20.31 -8.22 -4.48
CA LYS A 169 -19.04 -8.91 -4.22
C LYS A 169 -18.84 -10.11 -5.17
N ALA A 170 -19.91 -10.82 -5.48
CA ALA A 170 -19.83 -12.00 -6.35
C ALA A 170 -19.47 -11.60 -7.80
N ALA A 171 -20.06 -10.53 -8.32
CA ALA A 171 -19.70 -10.00 -9.63
C ALA A 171 -18.25 -9.48 -9.63
N SER A 172 -17.81 -8.81 -8.56
CA SER A 172 -16.43 -8.35 -8.43
C SER A 172 -15.43 -9.52 -8.41
N ALA A 173 -15.70 -10.58 -7.64
CA ALA A 173 -14.88 -11.78 -7.61
C ALA A 173 -14.77 -12.45 -9.00
N GLN A 174 -15.86 -12.46 -9.78
CA GLN A 174 -15.84 -12.98 -11.16
C GLN A 174 -14.92 -12.16 -12.07
N GLU A 175 -14.98 -10.83 -11.97
CA GLU A 175 -14.12 -9.95 -12.77
C GLU A 175 -12.65 -10.07 -12.35
N PHE A 176 -12.36 -10.18 -11.05
CA PHE A 176 -11.01 -10.48 -10.53
C PHE A 176 -10.50 -11.80 -11.10
N ASN A 177 -11.32 -12.84 -11.03
CA ASN A 177 -10.95 -14.15 -11.55
C ASN A 177 -10.73 -14.13 -13.07
N ARG A 178 -11.52 -13.37 -13.81
CA ARG A 178 -11.34 -13.19 -15.27
C ARG A 178 -9.99 -12.56 -15.59
N ALA A 179 -9.57 -11.56 -14.82
CA ALA A 179 -8.29 -10.89 -15.00
C ALA A 179 -7.10 -11.82 -14.69
N VAL A 180 -7.16 -12.54 -13.57
CA VAL A 180 -6.12 -13.51 -13.18
C VAL A 180 -6.02 -14.64 -14.21
N ARG A 181 -7.15 -15.22 -14.64
CA ARG A 181 -7.19 -16.29 -15.64
C ARG A 181 -6.56 -15.83 -16.96
N TYR A 182 -6.92 -14.64 -17.46
CA TYR A 182 -6.35 -14.05 -18.66
C TYR A 182 -4.82 -14.03 -18.64
N LEU A 183 -4.24 -13.62 -17.52
CA LEU A 183 -2.79 -13.53 -17.33
C LEU A 183 -2.13 -14.91 -17.23
N ARG A 184 -2.73 -15.84 -16.49
CA ARG A 184 -2.22 -17.22 -16.35
C ARG A 184 -2.18 -17.97 -17.67
N GLU A 185 -3.22 -17.82 -18.51
CA GLU A 185 -3.27 -18.47 -19.83
C GLU A 185 -2.16 -17.97 -20.76
N ARG A 186 -1.75 -16.71 -20.62
CA ARG A 186 -0.71 -16.09 -21.44
C ARG A 186 0.70 -16.25 -20.91
N HIS A 187 0.83 -16.35 -19.61
CA HIS A 187 2.12 -16.45 -18.93
C HIS A 187 2.08 -17.55 -17.84
N PRO A 188 1.99 -18.82 -18.24
CA PRO A 188 1.84 -19.94 -17.28
C PRO A 188 3.07 -20.15 -16.38
N ASP A 189 4.17 -19.50 -16.68
CA ASP A 189 5.45 -19.48 -15.96
C ASP A 189 5.54 -18.42 -14.86
N ILE A 190 4.50 -17.57 -14.72
CA ILE A 190 4.45 -16.48 -13.74
C ILE A 190 3.29 -16.70 -12.77
N LEU A 191 3.49 -16.33 -11.51
CA LEU A 191 2.46 -16.37 -10.48
C LEU A 191 1.61 -15.10 -10.52
N PHE A 192 0.30 -15.26 -10.58
CA PHE A 192 -0.67 -14.17 -10.56
C PHE A 192 -1.65 -14.33 -9.42
N THR A 193 -2.01 -13.23 -8.80
CA THR A 193 -3.02 -13.14 -7.75
C THR A 193 -3.71 -11.78 -7.75
N MET A 194 -4.76 -11.67 -6.96
CA MET A 194 -5.27 -10.41 -6.44
C MET A 194 -4.71 -10.24 -5.04
N ASP A 195 -4.44 -9.01 -4.65
CA ASP A 195 -4.10 -8.67 -3.28
C ASP A 195 -5.33 -8.17 -2.52
N TYR A 196 -5.43 -8.51 -1.25
CA TYR A 196 -6.58 -8.21 -0.39
C TYR A 196 -6.12 -7.47 0.87
N ALA A 197 -6.80 -6.36 1.20
CA ALA A 197 -6.45 -5.54 2.36
C ALA A 197 -6.60 -6.28 3.71
N TRP A 198 -7.34 -7.39 3.73
CA TRP A 198 -7.49 -8.21 4.93
C TRP A 198 -8.02 -9.62 4.63
N SER A 199 -7.72 -10.54 5.51
CA SER A 199 -8.15 -11.92 5.34
C SER A 199 -9.68 -12.14 5.38
N GLY A 200 -10.45 -11.15 5.85
CA GLY A 200 -11.92 -11.20 5.81
C GLY A 200 -12.50 -11.16 4.40
N SER A 201 -11.82 -10.52 3.47
CA SER A 201 -12.24 -10.40 2.06
C SER A 201 -12.09 -11.71 1.26
N LEU A 202 -11.25 -12.63 1.74
CA LEU A 202 -11.00 -13.91 1.04
C LEU A 202 -12.27 -14.75 0.86
N ASP A 203 -13.23 -14.66 1.79
CA ASP A 203 -14.47 -15.45 1.69
C ASP A 203 -15.37 -14.99 0.55
N ASP A 204 -15.42 -13.67 0.29
CA ASP A 204 -16.40 -13.05 -0.59
C ASP A 204 -15.82 -12.63 -1.95
N LEU A 205 -14.50 -12.34 -2.01
CA LEU A 205 -13.87 -11.70 -3.16
C LEU A 205 -12.76 -12.53 -3.80
N TRP A 206 -12.52 -13.73 -3.29
CA TRP A 206 -11.47 -14.61 -3.80
C TRP A 206 -11.59 -14.85 -5.31
N ALA A 207 -10.47 -14.69 -6.03
CA ALA A 207 -10.33 -15.06 -7.42
C ALA A 207 -9.81 -16.52 -7.52
N PRO A 208 -10.65 -17.52 -7.84
CA PRO A 208 -10.27 -18.93 -7.78
C PRO A 208 -9.08 -19.36 -8.64
N ASP A 209 -8.78 -18.60 -9.69
CA ASP A 209 -7.61 -18.84 -10.54
C ASP A 209 -6.30 -18.25 -9.97
N SER A 210 -6.33 -17.55 -8.82
CA SER A 210 -5.11 -17.12 -8.12
C SER A 210 -4.23 -18.31 -7.73
N GLN A 211 -2.92 -18.13 -7.86
CA GLN A 211 -1.93 -19.21 -7.64
C GLN A 211 -1.27 -19.13 -6.26
N LEU A 212 -1.59 -18.08 -5.51
CA LEU A 212 -1.21 -17.87 -4.12
C LEU A 212 -2.25 -16.99 -3.43
N VAL A 213 -2.29 -17.03 -2.11
CA VAL A 213 -3.05 -16.09 -1.30
C VAL A 213 -2.13 -14.94 -0.93
N ASP A 214 -2.56 -13.72 -1.20
CA ASP A 214 -1.88 -12.48 -0.84
C ASP A 214 -2.82 -11.57 -0.09
N PHE A 215 -2.36 -11.02 1.03
CA PHE A 215 -3.20 -10.15 1.84
C PHE A 215 -2.36 -9.25 2.74
N HIS A 216 -2.97 -8.16 3.21
CA HIS A 216 -2.37 -7.24 4.16
C HIS A 216 -2.84 -7.50 5.59
N TYR A 217 -1.98 -7.20 6.53
CA TYR A 217 -2.37 -7.11 7.92
C TYR A 217 -1.53 -6.09 8.69
N TYR A 218 -2.22 -5.10 9.20
CA TYR A 218 -1.64 -4.10 10.08
C TYR A 218 -2.14 -4.30 11.50
N HIS A 219 -1.25 -4.21 12.49
CA HIS A 219 -1.60 -4.50 13.88
C HIS A 219 -2.55 -3.49 14.57
N GLY A 220 -3.05 -2.51 13.83
CA GLY A 220 -4.17 -1.65 14.26
C GLY A 220 -3.89 -0.66 15.39
N LEU A 221 -2.67 -0.57 15.91
CA LEU A 221 -2.32 0.36 17.01
C LEU A 221 -2.64 1.81 16.61
N LEU A 222 -2.21 2.23 15.42
CA LEU A 222 -2.46 3.58 14.92
C LEU A 222 -3.94 3.89 14.68
N ASN A 223 -4.80 2.89 14.52
CA ASN A 223 -6.23 3.09 14.40
C ASN A 223 -6.83 3.76 15.64
N LYS A 224 -6.22 3.59 16.83
CA LYS A 224 -6.64 4.31 18.04
C LYS A 224 -6.38 5.81 17.93
N LEU A 225 -5.25 6.20 17.35
CA LEU A 225 -4.93 7.60 17.09
C LEU A 225 -5.86 8.18 16.01
N PHE A 226 -6.08 7.45 14.93
CA PHE A 226 -6.94 7.90 13.84
C PHE A 226 -8.40 8.08 14.22
N LYS A 227 -8.90 7.35 15.23
CA LYS A 227 -10.24 7.58 15.79
C LYS A 227 -10.43 8.99 16.37
N LEU A 228 -9.35 9.67 16.74
CA LEU A 228 -9.40 11.05 17.22
C LEU A 228 -9.71 12.05 16.12
N LEU A 229 -9.61 11.63 14.84
CA LEU A 229 -9.84 12.47 13.65
C LEU A 229 -11.31 12.56 13.25
N ASP A 230 -12.22 12.04 14.06
CA ASP A 230 -13.65 12.15 13.85
C ASP A 230 -14.13 13.57 14.16
N PHE A 231 -13.96 14.49 13.20
CA PHE A 231 -14.45 15.85 13.28
C PHE A 231 -14.99 16.34 11.93
N PRO A 232 -15.87 17.36 11.92
CA PRO A 232 -16.42 17.91 10.68
C PRO A 232 -15.32 18.48 9.77
N MET A 233 -15.36 18.08 8.50
CA MET A 233 -14.33 18.47 7.52
C MET A 233 -14.47 19.89 7.00
N ASP A 234 -15.62 20.53 7.20
CA ASP A 234 -15.97 21.86 6.72
C ASP A 234 -15.63 23.01 7.68
N ARG A 235 -15.13 22.68 8.87
CA ARG A 235 -14.77 23.65 9.92
C ARG A 235 -13.56 23.19 10.72
N GLU A 236 -12.98 24.15 11.47
CA GLU A 236 -11.89 23.83 12.40
C GLU A 236 -12.35 22.83 13.46
N PRO A 237 -11.50 21.85 13.83
CA PRO A 237 -11.77 21.02 14.99
C PRO A 237 -11.74 21.86 16.27
N ASP A 238 -12.75 21.70 17.10
CA ASP A 238 -12.75 22.30 18.45
C ASP A 238 -11.79 21.50 19.35
N LEU A 239 -10.55 21.98 19.44
CA LEU A 239 -9.48 21.31 20.19
C LEU A 239 -9.68 21.44 21.71
N GLU A 240 -10.46 22.41 22.20
CA GLU A 240 -10.80 22.51 23.63
C GLU A 240 -11.81 21.42 24.02
N ALA A 241 -12.76 21.14 23.14
CA ALA A 241 -13.68 20.02 23.32
C ALA A 241 -13.04 18.65 23.03
N ARG A 242 -11.81 18.60 22.53
CA ARG A 242 -11.07 17.39 22.16
C ARG A 242 -9.69 17.33 22.84
N PRO A 243 -9.63 17.27 24.18
CA PRO A 243 -8.37 17.33 24.93
C PRO A 243 -7.44 16.17 24.59
N GLU A 244 -7.95 15.00 24.23
CA GLU A 244 -7.16 13.86 23.83
C GLU A 244 -6.44 14.14 22.49
N LEU A 245 -7.15 14.57 21.43
CA LEU A 245 -6.52 15.00 20.19
C LEU A 245 -5.51 16.12 20.43
N ARG A 246 -5.92 17.13 21.21
CA ARG A 246 -5.05 18.28 21.55
C ARG A 246 -3.74 17.87 22.19
N SER A 247 -3.73 16.82 23.01
CA SER A 247 -2.53 16.34 23.70
C SER A 247 -1.45 15.79 22.78
N PHE A 248 -1.82 15.33 21.59
CA PHE A 248 -0.88 14.86 20.56
C PHE A 248 -0.30 15.96 19.69
N LEU A 249 -0.88 17.16 19.70
CA LEU A 249 -0.48 18.22 18.77
C LEU A 249 0.57 19.15 19.37
N VAL A 250 1.40 19.72 18.50
CA VAL A 250 2.28 20.83 18.86
C VAL A 250 1.51 21.99 19.49
N PRO A 251 2.13 22.88 20.26
CA PRO A 251 1.43 23.98 20.97
C PRO A 251 0.55 24.84 20.07
N ASN A 252 1.00 25.13 18.85
CA ASN A 252 0.29 25.94 17.87
C ASN A 252 0.12 25.14 16.56
N PRO A 253 -0.89 24.25 16.47
CA PRO A 253 -1.14 23.51 15.24
C PRO A 253 -1.64 24.46 14.13
N SER A 254 -1.30 24.14 12.89
CA SER A 254 -1.82 24.87 11.73
C SER A 254 -3.34 24.66 11.60
N SER A 255 -4.02 25.65 11.07
CA SER A 255 -5.45 25.58 10.78
C SER A 255 -5.77 24.41 9.86
N TRP A 256 -6.80 23.64 10.21
CA TRP A 256 -7.32 22.58 9.35
C TRP A 256 -7.85 23.12 8.03
N LEU A 257 -8.57 24.24 8.05
CA LEU A 257 -9.14 24.83 6.83
C LEU A 257 -8.05 25.37 5.90
N GLU A 258 -6.98 25.96 6.43
CA GLU A 258 -5.82 26.38 5.62
C GLU A 258 -5.10 25.17 5.03
N PHE A 259 -4.93 24.12 5.81
CA PHE A 259 -4.34 22.88 5.36
C PHE A 259 -5.18 22.25 4.25
N ARG A 260 -6.49 22.11 4.47
CA ARG A 260 -7.44 21.61 3.49
C ARG A 260 -7.38 22.40 2.17
N ALA A 261 -7.28 23.74 2.24
CA ALA A 261 -7.17 24.58 1.06
C ALA A 261 -5.91 24.26 0.22
N LYS A 262 -4.80 23.96 0.87
CA LYS A 262 -3.55 23.55 0.19
C LYS A 262 -3.67 22.23 -0.53
N VAL A 263 -4.47 21.30 0.00
CA VAL A 263 -4.62 19.91 -0.51
C VAL A 263 -5.85 19.69 -1.39
N GLN A 264 -6.59 20.74 -1.72
CA GLN A 264 -7.80 20.64 -2.55
C GLN A 264 -7.59 19.93 -3.89
N HIS A 265 -6.37 20.01 -4.45
CA HIS A 265 -6.04 19.33 -5.70
C HIS A 265 -5.92 17.80 -5.55
N LEU A 266 -5.80 17.30 -4.32
CA LEU A 266 -5.74 15.87 -3.99
C LEU A 266 -7.15 15.31 -3.67
N ARG A 267 -8.18 15.81 -4.34
CA ARG A 267 -9.59 15.49 -4.06
C ARG A 267 -9.92 13.99 -4.09
N HIS A 268 -9.11 13.23 -4.81
CA HIS A 268 -9.34 11.80 -5.01
C HIS A 268 -8.71 10.92 -3.90
N VAL A 269 -7.89 11.52 -3.06
CA VAL A 269 -7.38 10.87 -1.85
C VAL A 269 -8.44 11.01 -0.77
N GLY A 270 -8.92 9.92 -0.19
CA GLY A 270 -10.05 9.92 0.74
C GLY A 270 -9.87 10.87 1.93
N ALA A 271 -10.97 11.32 2.52
CA ALA A 271 -10.99 12.23 3.65
C ALA A 271 -10.07 11.80 4.81
N PHE A 272 -9.98 10.49 5.03
CA PHE A 272 -9.07 9.90 6.00
C PHE A 272 -7.61 10.34 5.79
N TRP A 273 -7.10 10.28 4.57
CA TRP A 273 -5.72 10.65 4.26
C TRP A 273 -5.45 12.13 4.49
N HIS A 274 -6.44 12.99 4.26
CA HIS A 274 -6.30 14.42 4.53
C HIS A 274 -6.24 14.71 6.03
N THR A 275 -7.13 14.13 6.83
CA THR A 275 -7.13 14.31 8.28
C THR A 275 -5.92 13.69 8.94
N ALA A 276 -5.50 12.49 8.51
CA ALA A 276 -4.28 11.87 9.00
C ALA A 276 -3.02 12.66 8.62
N SER A 277 -2.96 13.22 7.41
CA SER A 277 -1.87 14.10 6.98
C SER A 277 -1.81 15.38 7.81
N TRP A 278 -2.94 16.02 8.07
CA TRP A 278 -3.01 17.18 8.96
C TRP A 278 -2.55 16.85 10.39
N LEU A 279 -3.01 15.72 10.91
CA LEU A 279 -2.56 15.23 12.22
C LEU A 279 -1.04 15.11 12.25
N TYR A 280 -0.44 14.39 11.30
CA TYR A 280 1.00 14.16 11.26
C TYR A 280 1.80 15.44 11.06
N HIS A 281 1.31 16.38 10.25
CA HIS A 281 1.93 17.69 10.11
C HIS A 281 2.02 18.45 11.43
N ASN A 282 1.02 18.29 12.30
CA ASN A 282 0.89 18.98 13.58
C ASN A 282 1.26 18.13 14.80
N LEU A 283 1.76 16.90 14.58
CA LEU A 283 2.03 15.94 15.65
C LEU A 283 3.27 16.31 16.44
N ASP A 284 3.16 16.29 17.77
CA ASP A 284 4.33 16.24 18.65
C ASP A 284 4.88 14.80 18.68
N LEU A 285 5.95 14.57 17.92
CA LEU A 285 6.55 13.24 17.79
C LEU A 285 7.05 12.65 19.13
N LYS A 286 7.45 13.49 20.08
CA LYS A 286 7.90 12.99 21.40
C LYS A 286 6.73 12.40 22.17
N VAL A 287 5.58 13.08 22.11
CA VAL A 287 4.34 12.58 22.72
C VAL A 287 3.88 11.31 22.01
N PHE A 288 3.88 11.33 20.69
CA PHE A 288 3.51 10.17 19.88
C PHE A 288 4.38 8.95 20.17
N ASP A 289 5.71 9.08 20.14
CA ASP A 289 6.63 7.95 20.36
C ASP A 289 6.50 7.36 21.76
N VAL A 290 6.26 8.20 22.79
CA VAL A 290 6.00 7.73 24.15
C VAL A 290 4.68 6.98 24.22
N TRP A 291 3.60 7.56 23.67
CA TRP A 291 2.28 6.93 23.64
C TRP A 291 2.31 5.58 22.89
N TYR A 292 2.95 5.55 21.71
CA TYR A 292 3.05 4.32 20.91
C TYR A 292 3.68 3.18 21.71
N LYS A 293 4.79 3.45 22.40
CA LYS A 293 5.48 2.44 23.22
C LYS A 293 4.63 1.97 24.39
N GLN A 294 4.01 2.90 25.11
CA GLN A 294 3.12 2.56 26.23
C GLN A 294 1.94 1.71 25.77
N GLU A 295 1.32 2.09 24.66
CA GLU A 295 0.18 1.38 24.09
C GLU A 295 0.58 -0.04 23.59
N ALA A 296 1.71 -0.15 22.91
CA ALA A 296 2.23 -1.44 22.43
C ALA A 296 2.53 -2.39 23.59
N GLN A 297 3.19 -1.89 24.66
CA GLN A 297 3.50 -2.71 25.83
C GLN A 297 2.28 -3.09 26.66
N ALA A 298 1.38 -2.13 26.91
CA ALA A 298 0.21 -2.37 27.75
C ALA A 298 -0.79 -3.35 27.11
N ASN A 299 -0.82 -3.43 25.79
CA ASN A 299 -1.81 -4.21 25.03
C ASN A 299 -1.18 -5.27 24.13
N GLU A 300 0.08 -5.69 24.36
CA GLU A 300 0.77 -6.68 23.52
C GLU A 300 -0.08 -7.96 23.33
N ALA A 301 -0.64 -8.50 24.40
CA ALA A 301 -1.47 -9.71 24.34
C ALA A 301 -2.70 -9.54 23.43
N TYR A 302 -3.31 -8.35 23.42
CA TYR A 302 -4.43 -8.04 22.53
C TYR A 302 -3.98 -8.03 21.07
N TYR A 303 -2.84 -7.38 20.75
CA TYR A 303 -2.32 -7.33 19.39
C TYR A 303 -1.89 -8.71 18.89
N VAL A 304 -1.23 -9.51 19.74
CA VAL A 304 -0.91 -10.91 19.41
C VAL A 304 -2.16 -11.70 19.09
N SER A 305 -3.16 -11.70 19.98
CA SER A 305 -4.40 -12.46 19.77
C SER A 305 -5.17 -12.03 18.53
N THR A 306 -5.20 -10.73 18.25
CA THR A 306 -5.87 -10.20 17.06
C THR A 306 -5.13 -10.62 15.78
N ALA A 307 -3.80 -10.54 15.78
CA ALA A 307 -2.96 -10.98 14.67
C ALA A 307 -3.12 -12.49 14.43
N GLU A 308 -3.07 -13.30 15.48
CA GLU A 308 -3.29 -14.76 15.37
C GLU A 308 -4.65 -15.10 14.76
N THR A 309 -5.69 -14.34 15.12
CA THR A 309 -7.04 -14.54 14.56
C THR A 309 -7.08 -14.29 13.04
N TRP A 310 -6.59 -13.13 12.60
CA TRP A 310 -6.70 -12.73 11.20
C TRP A 310 -5.68 -13.40 10.30
N MET A 311 -4.45 -13.54 10.75
CA MET A 311 -3.41 -14.27 10.03
C MET A 311 -3.71 -15.77 9.99
N GLY A 312 -4.21 -16.34 11.10
CA GLY A 312 -4.66 -17.73 11.15
C GLY A 312 -5.80 -18.02 10.16
N LYS A 313 -6.75 -17.08 10.01
CA LYS A 313 -7.81 -17.21 8.98
C LYS A 313 -7.23 -17.31 7.56
N ALA A 314 -6.29 -16.44 7.19
CA ALA A 314 -5.63 -16.50 5.88
C ALA A 314 -4.82 -17.77 5.70
N HIS A 315 -4.10 -18.22 6.75
CA HIS A 315 -3.34 -19.46 6.74
C HIS A 315 -4.25 -20.69 6.51
N ASP A 316 -5.37 -20.79 7.23
CA ASP A 316 -6.32 -21.88 7.05
C ASP A 316 -6.92 -21.85 5.65
N PHE A 317 -7.30 -20.67 5.13
CA PHE A 317 -7.82 -20.49 3.79
C PHE A 317 -6.83 -20.97 2.71
N ALA A 318 -5.55 -20.62 2.83
CA ALA A 318 -4.50 -21.01 1.91
C ALA A 318 -4.20 -22.52 1.99
N ARG A 319 -4.09 -23.06 3.22
CA ARG A 319 -3.85 -24.48 3.48
C ARG A 319 -4.94 -25.37 2.90
N GLU A 320 -6.21 -25.02 3.06
CA GLU A 320 -7.33 -25.78 2.51
C GLU A 320 -7.30 -25.87 0.98
N ARG A 321 -6.66 -24.91 0.32
CA ARG A 321 -6.52 -24.85 -1.13
C ARG A 321 -5.17 -25.34 -1.65
N GLY A 322 -4.25 -25.66 -0.75
CA GLY A 322 -2.88 -26.06 -1.12
C GLY A 322 -2.09 -24.92 -1.79
N LEU A 323 -2.36 -23.66 -1.41
CA LEU A 323 -1.75 -22.49 -1.99
C LEU A 323 -0.66 -21.90 -1.08
N PRO A 324 0.42 -21.33 -1.65
CA PRO A 324 1.33 -20.49 -0.89
C PRO A 324 0.62 -19.26 -0.31
N LEU A 325 1.12 -18.76 0.81
CA LEU A 325 0.58 -17.59 1.49
C LEU A 325 1.65 -16.50 1.63
N VAL A 326 1.31 -15.31 1.22
CA VAL A 326 2.15 -14.12 1.29
C VAL A 326 1.47 -13.06 2.15
N LEU A 327 2.27 -12.32 2.90
CA LEU A 327 1.87 -11.16 3.67
C LEU A 327 2.84 -10.02 3.32
N ASP A 328 2.51 -9.22 2.36
CA ASP A 328 3.44 -8.28 1.73
C ASP A 328 3.23 -6.81 2.14
N GLU A 329 2.19 -6.51 2.92
CA GLU A 329 2.06 -5.29 3.70
C GLU A 329 1.71 -5.58 5.16
N THR A 330 2.57 -5.12 6.08
CA THR A 330 2.45 -5.44 7.51
C THR A 330 2.85 -4.29 8.40
N GLY A 331 2.66 -4.49 9.71
CA GLY A 331 3.24 -3.65 10.75
C GLY A 331 2.39 -2.45 11.12
N ALA A 332 3.02 -1.33 11.39
CA ALA A 332 2.33 -0.09 11.67
C ALA A 332 1.76 0.52 10.38
N PHE A 333 0.45 0.71 10.36
CA PHE A 333 -0.22 1.32 9.22
C PHE A 333 0.14 2.80 9.12
N TRP A 334 0.92 3.17 8.11
CA TRP A 334 1.23 4.54 7.74
C TRP A 334 1.72 5.43 8.91
N PRO A 335 2.84 5.10 9.60
CA PRO A 335 3.34 5.87 10.73
C PRO A 335 3.97 7.20 10.29
N PRO A 336 4.10 8.19 11.19
CA PRO A 336 4.79 9.44 10.89
C PRO A 336 6.22 9.20 10.39
N ILE A 337 6.64 9.90 9.33
CA ILE A 337 7.92 9.66 8.66
C ILE A 337 9.16 9.85 9.56
N ASN A 338 9.07 10.75 10.53
CA ASN A 338 10.18 11.07 11.43
C ASN A 338 10.05 10.39 12.82
N THR A 339 9.18 9.38 12.96
CA THR A 339 9.02 8.65 14.21
C THR A 339 10.27 7.86 14.60
N GLY A 340 10.52 7.75 15.90
CA GLY A 340 11.61 6.94 16.47
C GLY A 340 11.21 5.49 16.79
N ILE A 341 9.97 5.07 16.53
CA ILE A 341 9.46 3.75 16.95
C ILE A 341 10.29 2.59 16.40
N TYR A 342 10.77 2.67 15.16
CA TYR A 342 11.56 1.59 14.55
C TYR A 342 13.00 1.47 15.10
N ALA A 343 13.52 2.53 15.70
CA ALA A 343 14.82 2.47 16.40
C ALA A 343 14.69 1.96 17.84
N ASP A 344 13.47 1.91 18.39
CA ASP A 344 13.18 1.51 19.75
C ASP A 344 12.89 0.01 19.85
N PRO A 345 13.45 -0.72 20.84
CA PRO A 345 13.19 -2.16 20.99
C PRO A 345 11.72 -2.53 21.18
N VAL A 346 10.91 -1.67 21.78
CA VAL A 346 9.46 -1.91 21.96
C VAL A 346 8.74 -1.85 20.62
N GLY A 347 9.03 -0.82 19.81
CA GLY A 347 8.49 -0.72 18.47
C GLY A 347 8.92 -1.89 17.58
N GLN A 348 10.19 -2.26 17.61
CA GLN A 348 10.72 -3.43 16.90
C GLN A 348 10.00 -4.72 17.34
N ARG A 349 9.81 -4.93 18.65
CA ARG A 349 9.08 -6.09 19.17
C ARG A 349 7.64 -6.12 18.68
N HIS A 350 6.99 -4.96 18.62
CA HIS A 350 5.61 -4.88 18.12
C HIS A 350 5.49 -5.30 16.65
N GLU A 351 6.42 -4.84 15.80
CA GLU A 351 6.49 -5.30 14.40
C GLU A 351 6.82 -6.81 14.31
N GLU A 352 7.68 -7.34 15.17
CA GLU A 352 8.09 -8.75 15.17
C GLU A 352 6.95 -9.72 15.54
N ILE A 353 5.84 -9.27 16.13
CA ILE A 353 4.66 -10.10 16.40
C ILE A 353 4.17 -10.77 15.11
N LEU A 354 4.04 -10.00 14.04
CA LEU A 354 3.53 -10.52 12.75
C LEU A 354 4.55 -11.46 12.10
N VAL A 355 5.83 -11.14 12.22
CA VAL A 355 6.91 -12.02 11.72
C VAL A 355 6.94 -13.35 12.47
N ASP A 356 6.76 -13.32 13.80
CA ASP A 356 6.73 -14.55 14.63
C ASP A 356 5.61 -15.49 14.16
N ILE A 357 4.42 -14.96 13.94
CA ILE A 357 3.27 -15.73 13.46
C ILE A 357 3.54 -16.26 12.05
N ALA A 358 3.97 -15.44 11.12
CA ALA A 358 4.20 -15.85 9.73
C ALA A 358 5.30 -16.92 9.60
N VAL A 359 6.38 -16.80 10.39
CA VAL A 359 7.46 -17.77 10.42
C VAL A 359 6.96 -19.10 11.02
N ARG A 360 6.22 -19.06 12.14
CA ARG A 360 5.63 -20.23 12.78
C ARG A 360 4.70 -21.01 11.84
N ASP A 361 3.86 -20.25 11.12
CA ASP A 361 2.81 -20.81 10.28
C ASP A 361 3.27 -21.09 8.83
N GLY A 362 4.56 -20.89 8.54
CA GLY A 362 5.17 -21.29 7.26
C GLY A 362 4.74 -20.44 6.06
N TYR A 363 4.51 -19.13 6.25
CA TYR A 363 4.21 -18.22 5.15
C TYR A 363 5.32 -18.25 4.10
N TRP A 364 4.94 -18.25 2.84
CA TRP A 364 5.90 -18.26 1.72
C TRP A 364 6.63 -16.92 1.58
N GLY A 365 5.99 -15.80 1.91
CA GLY A 365 6.56 -14.46 1.91
C GLY A 365 6.03 -13.63 3.04
N ILE A 366 6.88 -12.77 3.61
CA ILE A 366 6.48 -11.73 4.53
C ILE A 366 7.37 -10.49 4.36
N MET A 367 6.75 -9.32 4.35
CA MET A 367 7.41 -8.05 4.54
C MET A 367 7.43 -7.74 6.05
N PRO A 368 8.59 -7.52 6.70
CA PRO A 368 8.63 -7.28 8.15
C PRO A 368 7.87 -6.03 8.60
N THR A 369 7.81 -5.02 7.73
CA THR A 369 7.01 -3.80 7.88
C THR A 369 6.87 -3.09 6.54
N ALA A 370 5.69 -2.65 6.21
CA ALA A 370 5.39 -1.97 4.93
C ALA A 370 6.00 -0.57 4.84
N SER A 371 6.20 0.09 5.98
CA SER A 371 6.70 1.47 6.04
C SER A 371 8.22 1.58 5.96
N MET A 372 8.89 0.70 5.19
CA MET A 372 10.34 0.63 5.16
C MET A 372 10.89 0.83 3.75
N SER A 373 11.35 2.05 3.47
CA SER A 373 11.93 2.39 2.17
C SER A 373 13.09 3.39 2.27
N PRO A 374 13.95 3.48 1.24
CA PRO A 374 15.16 4.28 1.28
C PRO A 374 14.98 5.79 1.49
N TYR A 375 13.79 6.33 1.27
CA TYR A 375 13.50 7.75 1.51
C TYR A 375 13.06 8.04 2.95
N MET A 376 12.79 7.01 3.75
CA MET A 376 12.44 7.17 5.16
C MET A 376 13.68 7.49 5.99
N PRO A 377 13.66 8.49 6.89
CA PRO A 377 14.83 8.88 7.68
C PRO A 377 15.43 7.73 8.50
N TYR A 378 14.59 6.88 9.09
CA TYR A 378 15.00 5.74 9.88
C TYR A 378 15.61 4.58 9.05
N TRP A 379 15.50 4.62 7.71
CA TRP A 379 16.13 3.61 6.84
C TRP A 379 17.62 3.45 7.10
N SER A 380 18.31 4.56 7.38
CA SER A 380 19.76 4.57 7.62
C SER A 380 20.14 4.52 9.10
N ASP A 381 19.16 4.43 10.02
CA ASP A 381 19.43 4.30 11.46
C ASP A 381 20.12 2.96 11.76
N PRO A 382 21.28 2.94 12.43
CA PRO A 382 22.01 1.71 12.71
C PRO A 382 21.23 0.68 13.53
N ALA A 383 20.30 1.10 14.41
CA ALA A 383 19.47 0.18 15.18
C ALA A 383 18.46 -0.50 14.28
N VAL A 384 17.82 0.26 13.37
CA VAL A 384 16.88 -0.26 12.37
C VAL A 384 17.57 -1.20 11.38
N VAL A 385 18.76 -0.83 10.89
CA VAL A 385 19.55 -1.71 9.99
C VAL A 385 19.85 -3.05 10.64
N ARG A 386 20.34 -3.05 11.89
CA ARG A 386 20.63 -4.30 12.62
C ARG A 386 19.35 -5.12 12.89
N TRP A 387 18.27 -4.45 13.21
CA TRP A 387 16.96 -5.09 13.39
C TRP A 387 16.50 -5.78 12.12
N LEU A 388 16.46 -5.09 10.97
CA LEU A 388 16.06 -5.65 9.69
C LEU A 388 16.93 -6.85 9.29
N GLN A 389 18.25 -6.74 9.45
CA GLN A 389 19.17 -7.85 9.19
C GLN A 389 18.89 -9.08 10.06
N ARG A 390 18.54 -8.88 11.32
CA ARG A 390 18.18 -9.97 12.24
C ARG A 390 16.86 -10.63 11.83
N VAL A 391 15.84 -9.83 11.60
CA VAL A 391 14.49 -10.30 11.24
C VAL A 391 14.52 -11.02 9.89
N ASN A 392 15.13 -10.44 8.86
CA ASN A 392 15.20 -11.04 7.53
C ASN A 392 15.99 -12.36 7.54
N ARG A 393 17.11 -12.44 8.29
CA ARG A 393 17.78 -13.72 8.48
C ARG A 393 16.87 -14.78 9.09
N ARG A 394 16.07 -14.45 10.09
CA ARG A 394 15.13 -15.39 10.73
C ARG A 394 14.08 -15.88 9.74
N ILE A 395 13.52 -14.96 8.92
CA ILE A 395 12.56 -15.32 7.88
C ILE A 395 13.16 -16.28 6.86
N LEU A 396 14.39 -16.05 6.43
CA LEU A 396 15.04 -16.84 5.39
C LEU A 396 15.53 -18.21 5.91
N HIS A 397 16.10 -18.29 7.12
CA HIS A 397 16.62 -19.56 7.67
C HIS A 397 15.52 -20.52 8.13
N ASN A 398 14.31 -20.09 8.36
CA ASN A 398 13.21 -20.98 8.71
C ASN A 398 12.69 -21.80 7.51
N ARG A 399 13.32 -21.64 6.33
CA ARG A 399 13.00 -22.32 5.08
C ARG A 399 14.02 -23.42 4.69
N GLU A 400 15.16 -23.48 5.42
CA GLU A 400 16.17 -24.52 5.31
C GLU A 400 15.88 -25.68 6.30
#